data_666eef481b5f8158ff4ea54a9fabe0ce
#
_entry.id   666eef481b5f8158ff4ea54a9fabe0ce
#
_cell.length_a   1.000
_cell.length_b   1.000
_cell.length_c   1.000
_cell.angle_alpha   90.00
_cell.angle_beta   90.00
_cell.angle_gamma   90.00
#
_symmetry.space_group_name_H-M   'P 1'
#
loop_
_entity.id
_entity.type
_entity.pdbx_description
1 polymer ?
#
loop_
_entity_poly.entity_id
_entity_poly.type
_entity_poly.pdbx_seq_one_letter_code
_entity_poly.pdbx_strand_id
1 'polypeptide(L)'
;MQEVVQQVRTQGRWPILVGGTGLYLKAAEYGLSSIPDVPSVVRAEATSLYSEHGGEGCLERLREQDPVIADRLQPGDKQRVIRALEVVMHTGKPLSHWQALPRQGGLTGRAFKLAHIPDRQIIYKLSLIHI
;
A
#
# COMPACT_ATOMS: atom_id res chain seq x y z
N MET A 1 -3.74 -15.49 -3.10
CA MET A 1 -3.57 -15.20 -4.55
C MET A 1 -2.54 -16.12 -5.20
N GLN A 2 -1.33 -16.25 -4.68
CA GLN A 2 -0.29 -17.15 -5.23
C GLN A 2 -0.77 -18.60 -5.34
N GLU A 3 -1.40 -19.13 -4.30
CA GLU A 3 -1.96 -20.49 -4.27
C GLU A 3 -2.96 -20.72 -5.39
N VAL A 4 -3.90 -19.76 -5.57
CA VAL A 4 -4.92 -19.86 -6.64
C VAL A 4 -4.27 -19.84 -8.02
N VAL A 5 -3.29 -18.95 -8.24
CA VAL A 5 -2.54 -18.88 -9.51
C VAL A 5 -1.81 -20.19 -9.78
N GLN A 6 -1.17 -20.76 -8.76
CA GLN A 6 -0.48 -22.04 -8.88
C GLN A 6 -1.44 -23.19 -9.16
N GLN A 7 -2.57 -23.23 -8.46
CA GLN A 7 -3.62 -24.23 -8.69
C GLN A 7 -4.16 -24.19 -10.13
N VAL A 8 -4.39 -22.99 -10.68
CA VAL A 8 -4.85 -22.84 -12.07
C VAL A 8 -3.79 -23.34 -13.05
N ARG A 9 -2.50 -23.03 -12.79
CA ARG A 9 -1.38 -23.49 -13.63
C ARG A 9 -1.22 -25.01 -13.60
N THR A 10 -1.36 -25.65 -12.46
CA THR A 10 -1.28 -27.14 -12.35
C THR A 10 -2.37 -27.84 -13.13
N GLN A 11 -3.50 -27.16 -13.40
CA GLN A 11 -4.58 -27.65 -14.26
C GLN A 11 -4.32 -27.38 -15.76
N GLY A 12 -3.13 -26.90 -16.15
CA GLY A 12 -2.81 -26.57 -17.53
C GLY A 12 -3.54 -25.31 -18.05
N ARG A 13 -4.07 -24.47 -17.14
CA ARG A 13 -4.82 -23.25 -17.49
C ARG A 13 -4.00 -21.99 -17.27
N TRP A 14 -4.37 -20.93 -17.98
CA TRP A 14 -3.78 -19.61 -17.82
C TRP A 14 -4.58 -18.79 -16.79
N PRO A 15 -3.97 -18.36 -15.68
CA PRO A 15 -4.65 -17.46 -14.75
C PRO A 15 -4.74 -16.05 -15.35
N ILE A 16 -5.93 -15.46 -15.33
CA ILE A 16 -6.17 -14.07 -15.74
C ILE A 16 -6.59 -13.28 -14.51
N LEU A 17 -5.78 -12.29 -14.13
CA LEU A 17 -6.10 -11.37 -13.05
C LEU A 17 -6.73 -10.11 -13.64
N VAL A 18 -7.95 -9.81 -13.21
CA VAL A 18 -8.69 -8.63 -13.65
C VAL A 18 -8.94 -7.72 -12.45
N GLY A 19 -8.70 -6.43 -12.62
CA GLY A 19 -8.96 -5.44 -11.58
C GLY A 19 -8.53 -4.04 -11.97
N GLY A 20 -9.09 -3.03 -11.28
CA GLY A 20 -8.78 -1.62 -11.48
C GLY A 20 -7.83 -1.03 -10.44
N THR A 21 -7.60 -1.71 -9.31
CA THR A 21 -6.75 -1.21 -8.24
C THR A 21 -5.28 -1.51 -8.52
N GLY A 22 -4.56 -0.51 -9.01
CA GLY A 22 -3.14 -0.63 -9.40
C GLY A 22 -2.24 -1.15 -8.28
N LEU A 23 -2.54 -0.83 -7.01
CA LEU A 23 -1.78 -1.33 -5.86
C LEU A 23 -1.86 -2.86 -5.76
N TYR A 24 -3.04 -3.46 -5.95
CA TYR A 24 -3.21 -4.91 -5.87
C TYR A 24 -2.51 -5.63 -7.02
N LEU A 25 -2.59 -5.08 -8.24
CA LEU A 25 -1.89 -5.63 -9.39
C LEU A 25 -0.37 -5.55 -9.20
N LYS A 26 0.12 -4.41 -8.68
CA LYS A 26 1.54 -4.23 -8.35
C LYS A 26 2.00 -5.16 -7.23
N ALA A 27 1.18 -5.36 -6.20
CA ALA A 27 1.46 -6.29 -5.12
C ALA A 27 1.46 -7.75 -5.60
N ALA A 28 0.56 -8.10 -6.52
CA ALA A 28 0.55 -9.42 -7.14
C ALA A 28 1.83 -9.69 -7.94
N GLU A 29 2.30 -8.72 -8.70
CA GLU A 29 3.48 -8.87 -9.56
C GLU A 29 4.79 -8.83 -8.77
N TYR A 30 4.96 -7.81 -7.92
CA TYR A 30 6.25 -7.54 -7.26
C TYR A 30 6.28 -7.98 -5.80
N GLY A 31 5.15 -8.35 -5.23
CA GLY A 31 5.03 -8.60 -3.81
C GLY A 31 4.85 -7.32 -2.98
N LEU A 32 4.80 -7.49 -1.69
CA LEU A 32 4.69 -6.45 -0.69
C LEU A 32 5.94 -6.38 0.18
N SER A 33 6.21 -5.21 0.75
CA SER A 33 7.24 -5.05 1.79
C SER A 33 6.83 -5.84 3.03
N SER A 34 7.79 -6.55 3.63
CA SER A 34 7.56 -7.40 4.82
C SER A 34 7.51 -6.55 6.09
N ILE A 35 6.53 -5.65 6.16
CA ILE A 35 6.31 -4.84 7.36
C ILE A 35 5.57 -5.72 8.36
N PRO A 36 6.03 -5.83 9.63
CA PRO A 36 5.32 -6.57 10.68
C PRO A 36 3.89 -6.06 10.89
N ASP A 37 3.02 -6.96 11.30
CA ASP A 37 1.66 -6.60 11.69
C ASP A 37 1.70 -5.71 12.93
N VAL A 38 1.01 -4.58 12.84
CA VAL A 38 0.94 -3.62 13.96
C VAL A 38 -0.34 -3.87 14.75
N PRO A 39 -0.24 -4.09 16.08
CA PRO A 39 -1.40 -4.25 16.92
C PRO A 39 -2.36 -3.06 16.86
N SER A 40 -3.66 -3.33 16.99
CA SER A 40 -4.70 -2.29 16.96
C SER A 40 -4.53 -1.22 18.04
N VAL A 41 -3.95 -1.58 19.16
CA VAL A 41 -3.65 -0.63 20.27
C VAL A 41 -2.64 0.42 19.83
N VAL A 42 -1.55 0.01 19.16
CA VAL A 42 -0.53 0.95 18.65
C VAL A 42 -1.10 1.84 17.55
N ARG A 43 -1.97 1.28 16.71
CA ARG A 43 -2.68 2.07 15.67
C ARG A 43 -3.60 3.11 16.30
N ALA A 44 -4.32 2.76 17.36
CA ALA A 44 -5.17 3.69 18.11
C ALA A 44 -4.33 4.83 18.72
N GLU A 45 -3.19 4.51 19.33
CA GLU A 45 -2.24 5.48 19.89
C GLU A 45 -1.70 6.43 18.81
N ALA A 46 -1.25 5.92 17.69
CA ALA A 46 -0.78 6.74 16.56
C ALA A 46 -1.90 7.64 15.99
N THR A 47 -3.14 7.15 16.03
CA THR A 47 -4.32 7.94 15.62
C THR A 47 -4.62 9.06 16.61
N SER A 48 -4.49 8.82 17.90
CA SER A 48 -4.63 9.84 18.95
C SER A 48 -3.57 10.92 18.81
N LEU A 49 -2.31 10.53 18.64
CA LEU A 49 -1.21 11.47 18.37
C LEU A 49 -1.49 12.39 17.19
N TYR A 50 -2.00 11.81 16.09
CA TYR A 50 -2.37 12.62 14.93
C TYR A 50 -3.52 13.59 15.23
N SER A 51 -4.48 13.18 16.05
CA SER A 51 -5.62 14.03 16.44
C SER A 51 -5.21 15.16 17.37
N GLU A 52 -4.19 14.96 18.22
CA GLU A 52 -3.68 15.91 19.19
C GLU A 52 -2.70 16.92 18.56
N HIS A 53 -1.77 16.44 17.74
CA HIS A 53 -0.67 17.25 17.20
C HIS A 53 -0.86 17.66 15.74
N GLY A 54 -1.88 17.14 15.08
CA GLY A 54 -2.09 17.34 13.65
C GLY A 54 -1.02 16.68 12.77
N GLY A 55 -1.16 16.87 11.46
CA GLY A 55 -0.21 16.28 10.52
C GLY A 55 1.20 16.85 10.60
N GLU A 56 1.32 18.17 10.83
CA GLU A 56 2.62 18.85 10.92
C GLU A 56 3.42 18.37 12.12
N GLY A 57 2.82 18.37 13.32
CA GLY A 57 3.49 17.90 14.53
C GLY A 57 3.89 16.43 14.45
N CYS A 58 3.05 15.60 13.79
CA CYS A 58 3.41 14.21 13.52
C CYS A 58 4.58 14.07 12.55
N LEU A 59 4.65 14.90 11.51
CA LEU A 59 5.77 14.87 10.56
C LEU A 59 7.07 15.38 11.19
N GLU A 60 7.03 16.37 12.06
CA GLU A 60 8.20 16.80 12.83
C GLU A 60 8.78 15.65 13.66
N ARG A 61 7.91 14.94 14.37
CA ARG A 61 8.30 13.76 15.14
C ARG A 61 8.84 12.62 14.25
N LEU A 62 8.26 12.43 13.07
CA LEU A 62 8.76 11.45 12.11
C LEU A 62 10.13 11.85 11.52
N ARG A 63 10.44 13.13 11.35
CA ARG A 63 11.74 13.58 10.83
C ARG A 63 12.91 13.12 11.68
N GLU A 64 12.72 13.00 12.98
CA GLU A 64 13.76 12.49 13.88
C GLU A 64 14.04 11.00 13.67
N GLN A 65 13.05 10.22 13.25
CA GLN A 65 13.11 8.76 13.19
C GLN A 65 13.12 8.21 11.76
N ASP A 66 12.42 8.87 10.84
CA ASP A 66 12.29 8.51 9.42
C ASP A 66 12.24 9.75 8.52
N PRO A 67 13.35 10.48 8.38
CA PRO A 67 13.38 11.67 7.54
C PRO A 67 12.98 11.40 6.10
N VAL A 68 13.30 10.22 5.57
CA VAL A 68 12.98 9.83 4.20
C VAL A 68 11.47 9.78 3.94
N ILE A 69 10.71 9.29 4.90
CA ILE A 69 9.23 9.24 4.79
C ILE A 69 8.64 10.60 5.11
N ALA A 70 9.14 11.30 6.13
CA ALA A 70 8.66 12.63 6.51
C ALA A 70 8.72 13.63 5.35
N ASP A 71 9.79 13.61 4.55
CA ASP A 71 9.95 14.48 3.39
C ASP A 71 9.03 14.16 2.20
N ARG A 72 8.50 12.93 2.16
CA ARG A 72 7.60 12.48 1.09
C ARG A 72 6.12 12.69 1.40
N LEU A 73 5.77 12.83 2.67
CA LEU A 73 4.38 12.91 3.10
C LEU A 73 3.95 14.37 3.24
N GLN A 74 2.67 14.62 2.94
CA GLN A 74 2.04 15.90 3.23
C GLN A 74 1.30 15.81 4.57
N PRO A 75 1.20 16.93 5.33
CA PRO A 75 0.48 16.93 6.60
C PRO A 75 -0.98 16.42 6.51
N GLY A 76 -1.63 16.65 5.35
CA GLY A 76 -2.99 16.18 5.07
C GLY A 76 -3.11 14.68 4.76
N ASP A 77 -2.01 13.98 4.53
CA ASP A 77 -1.99 12.54 4.21
C ASP A 77 -2.20 11.68 5.49
N LYS A 78 -3.29 11.93 6.22
CA LYS A 78 -3.59 11.35 7.52
C LYS A 78 -3.27 9.85 7.61
N GLN A 79 -3.78 9.06 6.68
CA GLN A 79 -3.59 7.60 6.70
C GLN A 79 -2.12 7.19 6.58
N ARG A 80 -1.36 7.88 5.73
CA ARG A 80 0.06 7.57 5.50
C ARG A 80 0.92 8.03 6.66
N VAL A 81 0.62 9.18 7.25
CA VAL A 81 1.32 9.69 8.45
C VAL A 81 1.08 8.76 9.63
N ILE A 82 -0.18 8.38 9.90
CA ILE A 82 -0.50 7.41 10.96
C ILE A 82 0.21 6.07 10.70
N ARG A 83 0.23 5.58 9.45
CA ARG A 83 0.90 4.33 9.13
C ARG A 83 2.41 4.39 9.39
N ALA A 84 3.06 5.49 9.09
CA ALA A 84 4.49 5.67 9.37
C ALA A 84 4.76 5.68 10.88
N LEU A 85 3.95 6.41 11.65
CA LEU A 85 4.06 6.48 13.11
C LEU A 85 3.87 5.10 13.75
N GLU A 86 2.76 4.39 13.44
CA GLU A 86 2.47 3.10 14.07
C GLU A 86 3.56 2.05 13.80
N VAL A 87 4.17 2.09 12.61
CA VAL A 87 5.29 1.18 12.27
C VAL A 87 6.52 1.49 13.10
N VAL A 88 6.89 2.76 13.22
CA VAL A 88 8.03 3.18 14.03
C VAL A 88 7.79 2.87 15.52
N MET A 89 6.61 3.19 16.03
CA MET A 89 6.23 2.95 17.44
C MET A 89 6.26 1.46 17.79
N HIS A 90 5.79 0.62 16.87
CA HIS A 90 5.73 -0.82 17.12
C HIS A 90 7.07 -1.52 16.94
N THR A 91 7.81 -1.16 15.90
CA THR A 91 9.01 -1.92 15.49
C THR A 91 10.32 -1.29 15.94
N GLY A 92 10.31 -0.02 16.36
CA GLY A 92 11.52 0.78 16.60
C GLY A 92 12.34 1.06 15.34
N LYS A 93 11.82 0.71 14.14
CA LYS A 93 12.51 0.92 12.87
C LYS A 93 11.67 1.79 11.94
N PRO A 94 12.32 2.67 11.14
CA PRO A 94 11.63 3.53 10.19
C PRO A 94 10.84 2.73 9.14
N LEU A 95 9.73 3.28 8.67
CA LEU A 95 8.95 2.69 7.57
C LEU A 95 9.78 2.60 6.29
N SER A 96 10.65 3.59 6.03
CA SER A 96 11.60 3.58 4.91
C SER A 96 12.52 2.37 4.93
N HIS A 97 12.99 1.94 6.11
CA HIS A 97 13.78 0.73 6.27
C HIS A 97 13.03 -0.51 5.74
N TRP A 98 11.79 -0.70 6.18
CA TRP A 98 10.97 -1.83 5.74
C TRP A 98 10.65 -1.79 4.24
N GLN A 99 10.46 -0.59 3.69
CA GLN A 99 10.21 -0.41 2.25
C GLN A 99 11.44 -0.68 1.38
N ALA A 100 12.65 -0.53 1.93
CA ALA A 100 13.90 -0.83 1.25
C ALA A 100 14.23 -2.35 1.20
N LEU A 101 13.61 -3.14 2.07
CA LEU A 101 13.81 -4.59 2.07
C LEU A 101 13.21 -5.24 0.81
N PRO A 102 13.75 -6.39 0.39
CA PRO A 102 13.19 -7.14 -0.72
C PRO A 102 11.71 -7.44 -0.49
N ARG A 103 10.91 -7.21 -1.53
CA ARG A 103 9.48 -7.53 -1.48
C ARG A 103 9.26 -9.04 -1.49
N GLN A 104 8.21 -9.47 -0.82
CA GLN A 104 7.85 -10.88 -0.72
C GLN A 104 6.45 -11.11 -1.30
N GLY A 105 6.19 -12.34 -1.75
CA GLY A 105 4.87 -12.73 -2.16
C GLY A 105 4.47 -12.35 -3.59
N GLY A 106 5.41 -11.89 -4.43
CA GLY A 106 5.15 -11.65 -5.85
C GLY A 106 4.94 -12.94 -6.64
N LEU A 107 4.18 -12.86 -7.73
CA LEU A 107 3.96 -13.98 -8.63
C LEU A 107 5.26 -14.30 -9.38
N THR A 108 5.59 -15.60 -9.47
CA THR A 108 6.75 -16.08 -10.22
C THR A 108 6.39 -16.26 -11.69
N GLY A 109 7.34 -15.93 -12.58
CA GLY A 109 7.22 -16.12 -14.01
C GLY A 109 6.89 -14.83 -14.77
N ARG A 110 6.66 -14.96 -16.09
CA ARG A 110 6.35 -13.82 -16.97
C ARG A 110 4.86 -13.49 -16.88
N ALA A 111 4.54 -12.21 -16.69
CA ALA A 111 3.18 -11.70 -16.73
C ALA A 111 2.98 -10.89 -18.02
N PHE A 112 1.89 -11.15 -18.72
CA PHE A 112 1.44 -10.31 -19.81
C PHE A 112 0.46 -9.27 -19.27
N LYS A 113 0.70 -7.97 -19.54
CA LYS A 113 -0.12 -6.89 -19.02
C LYS A 113 -0.95 -6.29 -20.13
N LEU A 114 -2.23 -6.20 -19.90
CA LEU A 114 -3.17 -5.56 -20.80
C LEU A 114 -3.90 -4.44 -20.05
N ALA A 115 -3.73 -3.20 -20.51
CA ALA A 115 -4.43 -2.06 -19.95
C ALA A 115 -5.56 -1.63 -20.89
N HIS A 116 -6.80 -1.67 -20.41
CA HIS A 116 -7.94 -1.09 -21.08
C HIS A 116 -8.16 0.33 -20.54
N ILE A 117 -7.85 1.32 -21.37
CA ILE A 117 -7.93 2.74 -21.01
C ILE A 117 -8.99 3.40 -21.91
N PRO A 118 -10.27 3.36 -21.50
CA PRO A 118 -11.34 4.02 -22.27
C PRO A 118 -11.20 5.53 -22.22
N ASP A 119 -11.82 6.22 -23.18
CA ASP A 119 -11.89 7.67 -23.19
C ASP A 119 -12.54 8.19 -21.89
N ARG A 120 -11.98 9.27 -21.36
CA ARG A 120 -12.43 9.87 -20.10
C ARG A 120 -13.89 10.30 -20.14
N GLN A 121 -14.38 10.75 -21.30
CA GLN A 121 -15.79 11.14 -21.48
C GLN A 121 -16.74 9.95 -21.37
N ILE A 122 -16.30 8.75 -21.85
CA ILE A 122 -17.07 7.51 -21.72
C ILE A 122 -17.16 7.11 -20.25
N ILE A 123 -16.06 7.21 -19.51
CA ILE A 123 -16.01 6.88 -18.08
C ILE A 123 -16.96 7.81 -17.30
N TYR A 124 -16.93 9.10 -17.57
CA TYR A 124 -17.83 10.06 -16.91
C TYR A 124 -19.31 9.76 -17.19
N LYS A 125 -19.67 9.44 -18.43
CA LYS A 125 -21.05 9.05 -18.75
C LYS A 125 -21.48 7.81 -18.01
N LEU A 126 -20.63 6.80 -17.90
CA LEU A 126 -20.92 5.57 -17.15
C LEU A 126 -21.04 5.83 -15.64
N SER A 127 -20.20 6.71 -15.08
CA SER A 127 -20.26 7.07 -13.66
C SER A 127 -21.56 7.81 -13.30
N LEU A 128 -22.08 8.65 -14.18
CA LEU A 128 -23.32 9.40 -13.96
C LEU A 128 -24.60 8.57 -14.10
N ILE A 129 -24.53 7.38 -14.70
CA ILE A 129 -25.70 6.49 -14.82
C ILE A 129 -26.01 5.79 -13.47
N HIS A 130 -25.08 5.77 -12.54
CA HIS A 130 -25.21 5.09 -11.23
C HIS A 130 -25.45 6.07 -10.06
N ILE A 131 -25.66 7.35 -10.33
CA ILE A 131 -26.11 8.36 -9.37
C ILE A 131 -27.56 8.72 -9.71
#